data_4b0ad878070380a274331dcedcc2c914
#
_entry.id   4b0ad878070380a274331dcedcc2c914
#
_cell.length_a   1.000
_cell.length_b   1.000
_cell.length_c   1.000
_cell.angle_alpha   90.00
_cell.angle_beta   90.00
_cell.angle_gamma   90.00
#
_symmetry.space_group_name_H-M   'P 1'
#
loop_
_entity.id
_entity.type
_entity.pdbx_description
1 polymer ?
#
loop_
_entity_poly.entity_id
_entity_poly.type
_entity_poly.pdbx_seq_one_letter_code
_entity_poly.pdbx_strand_id
1 'polypeptide(L)'
;MRFNGGAPLSWSRLERILSGRPGPEPVPVGHTGTPAGAAYGKAQPAPPPRERCLSTTPFAELHTVSSYSFLGGASEPEDVVARAVELGLSAVGLLDRDGFYGAVKFAEAAATAGLGTVFGAELTLGDRVLPVLARGPEGYKRLSHLMADAHMATREKDKVAYPPLELIGDQLGGTCVVLAGWRWTEEIDHLVDVFGADNVVLEYEVSMTPEDADRHAALDEHAGKLPAIVTALPAAATRDHARLAQAKRALARRESLAQAHGDLHPMGANWLRSGD
;
A
#
# COMPACT_ATOMS: atom_id res chain seq x y z
N MET A 1 -21.81 -5.97 -12.65
CA MET A 1 -23.15 -5.44 -12.32
C MET A 1 -24.03 -5.48 -13.58
N ARG A 2 -25.18 -6.14 -13.52
CA ARG A 2 -26.17 -6.10 -14.61
C ARG A 2 -27.17 -5.00 -14.27
N PHE A 3 -27.16 -3.92 -15.03
CA PHE A 3 -28.23 -2.94 -15.00
C PHE A 3 -29.35 -3.42 -15.93
N ASN A 4 -30.55 -3.58 -15.38
CA ASN A 4 -31.81 -3.85 -16.12
C ASN A 4 -31.79 -5.00 -17.14
N GLY A 5 -31.20 -6.15 -16.85
CA GLY A 5 -31.36 -7.36 -17.69
C GLY A 5 -30.77 -7.32 -19.09
N GLY A 6 -30.06 -6.28 -19.48
CA GLY A 6 -29.39 -6.13 -20.76
C GLY A 6 -28.01 -6.81 -20.81
N ALA A 7 -27.48 -7.03 -22.02
CA ALA A 7 -26.12 -7.49 -22.22
C ALA A 7 -25.11 -6.53 -21.55
N PRO A 8 -23.99 -7.04 -21.01
CA PRO A 8 -22.99 -6.21 -20.36
C PRO A 8 -22.47 -5.16 -21.35
N LEU A 9 -22.56 -3.88 -20.95
CA LEU A 9 -22.04 -2.78 -21.74
C LEU A 9 -20.51 -2.76 -21.61
N SER A 10 -19.81 -2.72 -22.73
CA SER A 10 -18.37 -2.45 -22.72
C SER A 10 -18.12 -1.01 -22.24
N TRP A 11 -16.97 -0.77 -21.61
CA TRP A 11 -16.58 0.55 -21.11
C TRP A 11 -16.66 1.62 -22.21
N SER A 12 -16.16 1.34 -23.39
CA SER A 12 -16.21 2.22 -24.55
C SER A 12 -17.63 2.55 -25.04
N ARG A 13 -18.61 1.67 -24.78
CA ARG A 13 -20.02 1.93 -25.07
C ARG A 13 -20.68 2.79 -23.99
N LEU A 14 -20.32 2.56 -22.72
CA LEU A 14 -20.77 3.39 -21.61
C LEU A 14 -20.26 4.82 -21.75
N GLU A 15 -18.98 4.99 -22.03
CA GLU A 15 -18.35 6.31 -22.23
C GLU A 15 -18.99 7.08 -23.39
N ARG A 16 -19.35 6.43 -24.49
CA ARG A 16 -20.08 7.05 -25.60
C ARG A 16 -21.48 7.54 -25.21
N ILE A 17 -22.19 6.73 -24.42
CA ILE A 17 -23.54 7.09 -23.94
C ILE A 17 -23.43 8.33 -23.03
N LEU A 18 -22.45 8.35 -22.12
CA LEU A 18 -22.26 9.43 -21.15
C LEU A 18 -21.70 10.71 -21.78
N SER A 19 -20.86 10.60 -22.81
CA SER A 19 -20.25 11.77 -23.49
C SER A 19 -21.11 12.40 -24.59
N GLY A 20 -22.24 11.79 -24.96
CA GLY A 20 -23.12 12.28 -26.02
C GLY A 20 -22.48 12.31 -27.41
N ARG A 21 -21.31 11.68 -27.61
CA ARG A 21 -20.61 11.67 -28.90
C ARG A 21 -21.14 10.56 -29.80
N PRO A 22 -21.52 10.85 -31.07
CA PRO A 22 -21.84 9.80 -32.04
C PRO A 22 -20.59 8.95 -32.26
N GLY A 23 -20.70 7.65 -32.00
CA GLY A 23 -19.61 6.71 -32.24
C GLY A 23 -19.66 6.19 -33.69
N PRO A 24 -18.57 5.61 -34.20
CA PRO A 24 -18.61 4.87 -35.48
C PRO A 24 -19.66 3.75 -35.39
N GLU A 25 -20.36 3.54 -36.47
CA GLU A 25 -21.33 2.45 -36.58
C GLU A 25 -20.68 1.10 -36.26
N PRO A 26 -21.40 0.17 -35.61
CA PRO A 26 -20.87 -1.14 -35.34
C PRO A 26 -20.55 -1.85 -36.64
N VAL A 27 -19.28 -2.12 -36.90
CA VAL A 27 -18.86 -2.98 -38.01
C VAL A 27 -19.44 -4.36 -37.75
N PRO A 28 -20.14 -4.98 -38.72
CA PRO A 28 -20.63 -6.34 -38.56
C PRO A 28 -19.45 -7.28 -38.29
N VAL A 29 -19.44 -7.94 -37.13
CA VAL A 29 -18.41 -8.92 -36.79
C VAL A 29 -18.65 -10.17 -37.62
N GLY A 30 -17.94 -10.30 -38.70
CA GLY A 30 -17.78 -11.57 -39.40
C GLY A 30 -17.03 -12.54 -38.49
N HIS A 31 -17.51 -13.77 -38.37
CA HIS A 31 -17.02 -14.79 -37.42
C HIS A 31 -15.64 -15.38 -37.76
N THR A 32 -14.71 -14.61 -38.32
CA THR A 32 -13.32 -15.04 -38.57
C THR A 32 -12.38 -13.86 -38.43
N GLY A 33 -12.12 -13.47 -37.20
CA GLY A 33 -11.13 -12.42 -36.92
C GLY A 33 -10.75 -12.41 -35.43
N THR A 34 -9.49 -12.56 -35.16
CA THR A 34 -8.86 -12.33 -33.89
C THR A 34 -9.37 -11.01 -33.28
N PRO A 35 -9.78 -10.95 -31.99
CA PRO A 35 -10.31 -9.73 -31.42
C PRO A 35 -9.31 -8.60 -31.53
N ALA A 36 -9.73 -7.46 -32.09
CA ALA A 36 -8.91 -6.24 -32.25
C ALA A 36 -8.54 -5.55 -30.92
N GLY A 37 -8.53 -6.28 -29.81
CA GLY A 37 -8.07 -5.86 -28.48
C GLY A 37 -6.69 -6.39 -28.09
N ALA A 38 -6.06 -7.23 -28.94
CA ALA A 38 -4.78 -7.87 -28.62
C ALA A 38 -3.53 -7.03 -28.98
N ALA A 39 -3.67 -5.76 -29.32
CA ALA A 39 -2.54 -4.91 -29.71
C ALA A 39 -1.94 -4.07 -28.58
N TYR A 40 -2.51 -4.11 -27.37
CA TYR A 40 -1.91 -3.50 -26.20
C TYR A 40 -1.36 -4.60 -25.28
N GLY A 41 -0.06 -4.81 -25.38
CA GLY A 41 0.70 -5.74 -24.57
C GLY A 41 1.05 -7.01 -25.35
N LYS A 42 2.17 -7.02 -26.05
CA LYS A 42 2.91 -8.27 -26.20
C LYS A 42 3.06 -8.80 -24.77
N ALA A 43 2.42 -9.95 -24.48
CA ALA A 43 2.68 -10.65 -23.25
C ALA A 43 4.21 -10.75 -23.13
N GLN A 44 4.78 -10.04 -22.18
CA GLN A 44 6.19 -10.23 -21.85
C GLN A 44 6.32 -11.72 -21.53
N PRO A 45 7.31 -12.43 -22.10
CA PRO A 45 7.55 -13.80 -21.72
C PRO A 45 7.65 -13.83 -20.20
N ALA A 46 6.93 -14.76 -19.57
CA ALA A 46 7.03 -14.95 -18.13
C ALA A 46 8.51 -14.98 -17.76
N PRO A 47 8.94 -14.18 -16.79
CA PRO A 47 10.34 -14.20 -16.36
C PRO A 47 10.68 -15.65 -16.00
N PRO A 48 11.91 -16.11 -16.30
CA PRO A 48 12.32 -17.46 -15.96
C PRO A 48 12.08 -17.69 -14.47
N PRO A 49 11.71 -18.93 -14.06
CA PRO A 49 11.53 -19.24 -12.66
C PRO A 49 12.81 -18.86 -11.93
N ARG A 50 12.72 -17.81 -11.10
CA ARG A 50 13.83 -17.39 -10.25
C ARG A 50 13.97 -18.41 -9.13
N GLU A 51 15.19 -18.78 -8.81
CA GLU A 51 15.46 -19.62 -7.64
C GLU A 51 14.85 -18.94 -6.42
N ARG A 52 13.93 -19.65 -5.75
CA ARG A 52 13.36 -19.20 -4.48
C ARG A 52 14.48 -19.21 -3.46
N CYS A 53 14.90 -18.05 -2.99
CA CYS A 53 15.68 -17.93 -1.77
C CYS A 53 14.70 -18.21 -0.62
N LEU A 54 14.65 -19.47 -0.16
CA LEU A 54 13.80 -19.85 0.95
C LEU A 54 14.40 -19.24 2.21
N SER A 55 13.77 -18.18 2.72
CA SER A 55 14.06 -17.71 4.07
C SER A 55 13.82 -18.84 5.06
N THR A 56 14.76 -19.02 5.98
CA THR A 56 14.62 -20.00 7.06
C THR A 56 13.76 -19.47 8.19
N THR A 57 13.60 -18.16 8.26
CA THR A 57 12.78 -17.47 9.25
C THR A 57 11.42 -17.10 8.63
N PRO A 58 10.29 -17.65 9.12
CA PRO A 58 8.97 -17.24 8.69
C PRO A 58 8.78 -15.73 8.95
N PHE A 59 8.49 -14.97 7.91
CA PHE A 59 8.31 -13.53 8.02
C PHE A 59 7.13 -13.05 7.16
N ALA A 60 6.44 -12.02 7.64
CA ALA A 60 5.45 -11.28 6.90
C ALA A 60 5.79 -9.79 6.97
N GLU A 61 5.97 -9.14 5.83
CA GLU A 61 6.11 -7.70 5.78
C GLU A 61 4.72 -7.06 5.75
N LEU A 62 4.37 -6.33 6.81
CA LEU A 62 3.01 -5.81 6.98
C LEU A 62 2.84 -4.35 6.60
N HIS A 63 3.93 -3.63 6.29
CA HIS A 63 3.87 -2.22 5.95
C HIS A 63 4.67 -1.90 4.68
N THR A 64 4.08 -2.18 3.53
CA THR A 64 4.66 -1.91 2.20
C THR A 64 3.84 -0.87 1.47
N VAL A 65 4.48 0.06 0.79
CA VAL A 65 3.83 1.02 -0.13
C VAL A 65 4.17 0.69 -1.58
N SER A 66 3.22 0.91 -2.49
CA SER A 66 3.42 0.73 -3.92
C SER A 66 3.67 2.05 -4.66
N SER A 67 3.87 1.96 -5.97
CA SER A 67 3.98 3.12 -6.88
C SER A 67 2.73 4.01 -6.89
N TYR A 68 1.61 3.51 -6.41
CA TYR A 68 0.36 4.27 -6.25
C TYR A 68 0.40 5.26 -5.09
N SER A 69 1.30 5.09 -4.12
CA SER A 69 1.66 6.14 -3.16
C SER A 69 2.57 7.16 -3.88
N PHE A 70 1.95 8.24 -4.38
CA PHE A 70 2.63 9.23 -5.23
C PHE A 70 3.89 9.76 -4.56
N LEU A 71 5.03 9.66 -5.26
CA LEU A 71 6.37 9.99 -4.77
C LEU A 71 6.83 9.22 -3.52
N GLY A 72 6.01 8.27 -3.00
CA GLY A 72 6.34 7.40 -1.88
C GLY A 72 6.95 6.08 -2.32
N GLY A 73 6.19 5.29 -3.06
CA GLY A 73 6.62 3.97 -3.53
C GLY A 73 7.15 3.95 -4.97
N ALA A 74 7.88 2.90 -5.31
CA ALA A 74 8.53 2.79 -6.62
C ALA A 74 8.28 1.47 -7.37
N SER A 75 7.59 0.52 -6.76
CA SER A 75 7.25 -0.76 -7.39
C SER A 75 5.75 -0.89 -7.60
N GLU A 76 5.34 -1.51 -8.70
CA GLU A 76 3.95 -1.86 -8.90
C GLU A 76 3.53 -2.93 -7.87
N PRO A 77 2.22 -3.00 -7.50
CA PRO A 77 1.74 -3.99 -6.54
C PRO A 77 2.08 -5.43 -6.93
N GLU A 78 2.06 -5.75 -8.23
CA GLU A 78 2.42 -7.05 -8.78
C GLU A 78 3.90 -7.39 -8.55
N ASP A 79 4.79 -6.40 -8.66
CA ASP A 79 6.23 -6.57 -8.40
C ASP A 79 6.49 -6.85 -6.93
N VAL A 80 5.73 -6.20 -6.03
CA VAL A 80 5.81 -6.44 -4.57
C VAL A 80 5.43 -7.89 -4.27
N VAL A 81 4.33 -8.38 -4.85
CA VAL A 81 3.88 -9.77 -4.67
C VAL A 81 4.92 -10.76 -5.23
N ALA A 82 5.40 -10.53 -6.46
CA ALA A 82 6.39 -11.40 -7.08
C ALA A 82 7.67 -11.49 -6.21
N ARG A 83 8.11 -10.35 -5.68
CA ARG A 83 9.29 -10.32 -4.81
C ARG A 83 9.04 -11.00 -3.46
N ALA A 84 7.87 -10.83 -2.85
CA ALA A 84 7.51 -11.50 -1.61
C ALA A 84 7.54 -13.03 -1.76
N VAL A 85 7.04 -13.54 -2.88
CA VAL A 85 7.12 -14.97 -3.22
C VAL A 85 8.56 -15.44 -3.41
N GLU A 86 9.40 -14.67 -4.12
CA GLU A 86 10.82 -14.98 -4.30
C GLU A 86 11.56 -15.05 -2.96
N LEU A 87 11.23 -14.18 -2.02
CA LEU A 87 11.82 -14.12 -0.69
C LEU A 87 11.25 -15.16 0.28
N GLY A 88 10.19 -15.88 -0.10
CA GLY A 88 9.53 -16.87 0.76
C GLY A 88 8.75 -16.24 1.92
N LEU A 89 8.25 -15.01 1.76
CA LEU A 89 7.41 -14.38 2.79
C LEU A 89 6.11 -15.16 2.96
N SER A 90 5.61 -15.22 4.21
CA SER A 90 4.34 -15.85 4.54
C SER A 90 3.14 -15.00 4.09
N ALA A 91 3.29 -13.68 4.16
CA ALA A 91 2.30 -12.71 3.73
C ALA A 91 2.96 -11.35 3.45
N VAL A 92 2.22 -10.48 2.77
CA VAL A 92 2.63 -9.10 2.57
C VAL A 92 1.43 -8.16 2.77
N GLY A 93 1.66 -7.01 3.41
CA GLY A 93 0.69 -5.93 3.58
C GLY A 93 0.92 -4.83 2.55
N LEU A 94 -0.16 -4.30 1.97
CA LEU A 94 -0.11 -3.12 1.12
C LEU A 94 -0.83 -1.96 1.80
N LEU A 95 -0.10 -0.88 2.08
CA LEU A 95 -0.57 0.32 2.76
C LEU A 95 -0.26 1.57 1.93
N ASP A 96 -0.95 1.72 0.81
CA ASP A 96 -0.81 2.92 0.02
C ASP A 96 -1.37 4.14 0.76
N ARG A 97 -0.80 5.32 0.45
CA ARG A 97 -1.17 6.56 1.15
C ARG A 97 -2.56 7.03 0.76
N ASP A 98 -3.40 7.24 1.79
CA ASP A 98 -4.73 7.82 1.71
C ASP A 98 -5.67 7.13 0.70
N GLY A 99 -5.45 5.84 0.41
CA GLY A 99 -6.32 5.12 -0.53
C GLY A 99 -5.92 3.67 -0.80
N PHE A 100 -6.84 2.93 -1.39
CA PHE A 100 -6.66 1.54 -1.84
C PHE A 100 -6.37 1.45 -3.34
N TYR A 101 -5.55 2.35 -3.87
CA TYR A 101 -5.36 2.49 -5.32
C TYR A 101 -4.72 1.26 -5.97
N GLY A 102 -3.78 0.61 -5.29
CA GLY A 102 -3.10 -0.60 -5.77
C GLY A 102 -3.81 -1.92 -5.39
N ALA A 103 -4.86 -1.88 -4.56
CA ALA A 103 -5.42 -3.07 -3.91
C ALA A 103 -5.91 -4.16 -4.87
N VAL A 104 -6.53 -3.79 -5.99
CA VAL A 104 -7.06 -4.77 -6.96
C VAL A 104 -5.95 -5.56 -7.63
N LYS A 105 -4.94 -4.87 -8.15
CA LYS A 105 -3.77 -5.50 -8.79
C LYS A 105 -3.00 -6.36 -7.80
N PHE A 106 -2.84 -5.87 -6.57
CA PHE A 106 -2.21 -6.59 -5.48
C PHE A 106 -2.97 -7.89 -5.16
N ALA A 107 -4.30 -7.82 -5.00
CA ALA A 107 -5.13 -8.97 -4.69
C ALA A 107 -5.09 -10.04 -5.81
N GLU A 108 -5.18 -9.61 -7.07
CA GLU A 108 -5.15 -10.52 -8.22
C GLU A 108 -3.79 -11.25 -8.35
N ALA A 109 -2.69 -10.50 -8.19
CA ALA A 109 -1.35 -11.06 -8.22
C ALA A 109 -1.13 -12.05 -7.06
N ALA A 110 -1.52 -11.67 -5.84
CA ALA A 110 -1.36 -12.51 -4.66
C ALA A 110 -2.23 -13.78 -4.72
N ALA A 111 -3.47 -13.67 -5.18
CA ALA A 111 -4.34 -14.83 -5.39
C ALA A 111 -3.74 -15.83 -6.39
N THR A 112 -3.16 -15.32 -7.49
CA THR A 112 -2.47 -16.16 -8.48
C THR A 112 -1.24 -16.85 -7.90
N ALA A 113 -0.52 -16.17 -7.01
CA ALA A 113 0.71 -16.68 -6.39
C ALA A 113 0.45 -17.53 -5.14
N GLY A 114 -0.75 -17.54 -4.59
CA GLY A 114 -1.09 -18.20 -3.33
C GLY A 114 -0.42 -17.56 -2.10
N LEU A 115 -0.15 -16.24 -2.16
CA LEU A 115 0.48 -15.47 -1.09
C LEU A 115 -0.59 -14.86 -0.15
N GLY A 116 -0.35 -14.93 1.17
CA GLY A 116 -1.18 -14.25 2.16
C GLY A 116 -1.12 -12.72 1.98
N THR A 117 -2.25 -12.04 2.16
CA THR A 117 -2.34 -10.57 1.99
C THR A 117 -2.97 -9.89 3.18
N VAL A 118 -2.47 -8.70 3.49
CA VAL A 118 -3.09 -7.76 4.40
C VAL A 118 -3.33 -6.44 3.67
N PHE A 119 -4.52 -5.89 3.80
CA PHE A 119 -4.88 -4.60 3.20
C PHE A 119 -4.91 -3.52 4.27
N GLY A 120 -4.34 -2.38 3.95
CA GLY A 120 -4.30 -1.23 4.82
C GLY A 120 -4.07 0.06 4.07
N ALA A 121 -3.93 1.14 4.80
CA ALA A 121 -3.56 2.44 4.25
C ALA A 121 -2.74 3.24 5.25
N GLU A 122 -1.85 4.09 4.77
CA GLU A 122 -1.27 5.17 5.54
C GLU A 122 -2.22 6.37 5.55
N LEU A 123 -2.74 6.76 6.73
CA LEU A 123 -3.57 7.95 6.86
C LEU A 123 -2.70 9.18 7.15
N THR A 124 -2.80 10.22 6.31
CA THR A 124 -2.04 11.46 6.49
C THR A 124 -2.68 12.35 7.54
N LEU A 125 -2.10 12.43 8.72
CA LEU A 125 -2.56 13.23 9.86
C LEU A 125 -1.56 14.38 10.13
N GLY A 126 -1.79 15.51 9.47
CA GLY A 126 -0.87 16.65 9.54
C GLY A 126 0.48 16.33 8.88
N ASP A 127 1.54 16.34 9.67
CA ASP A 127 2.91 16.05 9.25
C ASP A 127 3.33 14.58 9.45
N ARG A 128 2.44 13.77 10.01
CA ARG A 128 2.64 12.34 10.29
C ARG A 128 1.70 11.47 9.50
N VAL A 129 2.01 10.19 9.44
CA VAL A 129 1.12 9.16 8.92
C VAL A 129 0.75 8.19 10.04
N LEU A 130 -0.48 7.71 10.04
CA LEU A 130 -0.94 6.62 10.87
C LEU A 130 -1.20 5.42 9.96
N PRO A 131 -0.36 4.38 10.01
CA PRO A 131 -0.60 3.16 9.25
C PRO A 131 -1.73 2.35 9.90
N VAL A 132 -2.70 1.93 9.10
CA VAL A 132 -3.89 1.22 9.54
C VAL A 132 -4.08 -0.04 8.72
N LEU A 133 -4.18 -1.18 9.37
CA LEU A 133 -4.44 -2.49 8.77
C LEU A 133 -5.93 -2.86 8.96
N ALA A 134 -6.57 -3.29 7.90
CA ALA A 134 -7.96 -3.73 7.94
C ALA A 134 -8.09 -5.17 8.41
N ARG A 135 -8.96 -5.44 9.39
CA ARG A 135 -9.36 -6.78 9.80
C ARG A 135 -10.57 -7.24 9.00
N GLY A 136 -10.33 -8.01 7.96
CA GLY A 136 -11.37 -8.58 7.12
C GLY A 136 -12.18 -7.56 6.32
N PRO A 137 -13.29 -8.00 5.69
CA PRO A 137 -14.08 -7.16 4.79
C PRO A 137 -14.72 -5.93 5.46
N GLU A 138 -15.12 -6.03 6.73
CA GLU A 138 -15.73 -4.90 7.43
C GLU A 138 -14.69 -3.82 7.74
N GLY A 139 -13.49 -4.20 8.17
CA GLY A 139 -12.38 -3.25 8.37
C GLY A 139 -12.00 -2.54 7.07
N TYR A 140 -11.88 -3.29 5.97
CA TYR A 140 -11.63 -2.73 4.64
C TYR A 140 -12.70 -1.71 4.23
N LYS A 141 -13.98 -2.05 4.44
CA LYS A 141 -15.12 -1.18 4.14
C LYS A 141 -15.09 0.12 4.95
N ARG A 142 -14.90 0.02 6.28
CA ARG A 142 -14.87 1.18 7.17
C ARG A 142 -13.69 2.10 6.87
N LEU A 143 -12.50 1.52 6.68
CA LEU A 143 -11.31 2.27 6.30
C LEU A 143 -11.48 2.95 4.93
N SER A 144 -12.11 2.29 3.97
CA SER A 144 -12.44 2.88 2.66
C SER A 144 -13.40 4.07 2.80
N HIS A 145 -14.43 3.98 3.64
CA HIS A 145 -15.36 5.09 3.89
C HIS A 145 -14.65 6.26 4.57
N LEU A 146 -13.84 6.00 5.61
CA LEU A 146 -13.07 7.03 6.30
C LEU A 146 -12.18 7.82 5.34
N MET A 147 -11.45 7.13 4.46
CA MET A 147 -10.61 7.78 3.44
C MET A 147 -11.44 8.56 2.42
N ALA A 148 -12.57 8.02 1.97
CA ALA A 148 -13.46 8.72 1.05
C ALA A 148 -13.99 10.02 1.68
N ASP A 149 -14.44 9.97 2.94
CA ASP A 149 -14.92 11.15 3.67
C ASP A 149 -13.80 12.19 3.83
N ALA A 150 -12.56 11.77 4.14
CA ALA A 150 -11.41 12.66 4.27
C ALA A 150 -11.05 13.36 2.95
N HIS A 151 -11.17 12.67 1.81
CA HIS A 151 -11.01 13.27 0.49
C HIS A 151 -12.14 14.23 0.13
N MET A 152 -13.39 13.92 0.55
CA MET A 152 -14.56 14.76 0.31
C MET A 152 -14.62 15.99 1.22
N ALA A 153 -13.97 15.95 2.38
CA ALA A 153 -13.93 17.04 3.35
C ALA A 153 -13.19 18.28 2.82
N THR A 154 -12.29 18.10 1.88
CA THR A 154 -11.58 19.19 1.20
C THR A 154 -12.18 19.41 -0.19
N ARG A 155 -12.12 20.66 -0.66
CA ARG A 155 -12.46 21.00 -2.06
C ARG A 155 -11.20 21.11 -2.92
N GLU A 156 -10.06 20.80 -2.34
CA GLU A 156 -8.75 20.90 -3.00
C GLU A 156 -8.30 19.51 -3.45
N LYS A 157 -7.90 19.44 -4.71
CA LYS A 157 -7.30 18.22 -5.25
C LYS A 157 -6.01 17.91 -4.49
N ASP A 158 -5.76 16.63 -4.28
CA ASP A 158 -4.56 16.10 -3.62
C ASP A 158 -4.39 16.50 -2.14
N LYS A 159 -5.49 16.94 -1.49
CA LYS A 159 -5.54 17.16 -0.04
C LYS A 159 -6.57 16.26 0.61
N VAL A 160 -6.23 15.77 1.79
CA VAL A 160 -7.12 15.01 2.67
C VAL A 160 -7.29 15.74 4.00
N ALA A 161 -8.45 15.61 4.62
CA ALA A 161 -8.70 16.12 5.96
C ALA A 161 -9.42 15.06 6.78
N TYR A 162 -8.66 14.32 7.56
CA TYR A 162 -9.20 13.36 8.52
C TYR A 162 -9.76 14.09 9.74
N PRO A 163 -10.81 13.53 10.38
CA PRO A 163 -11.31 14.02 11.65
C PRO A 163 -10.28 13.74 12.77
N PRO A 164 -10.49 14.27 14.00
CA PRO A 164 -9.70 13.90 15.17
C PRO A 164 -9.62 12.39 15.42
N LEU A 165 -8.56 11.93 16.09
CA LEU A 165 -8.28 10.51 16.32
C LEU A 165 -9.45 9.78 16.98
N GLU A 166 -10.16 10.41 17.90
CA GLU A 166 -11.34 9.85 18.59
C GLU A 166 -12.44 9.45 17.60
N LEU A 167 -12.72 10.32 16.63
CA LEU A 167 -13.72 10.05 15.59
C LEU A 167 -13.24 9.00 14.59
N ILE A 168 -11.93 8.95 14.32
CA ILE A 168 -11.34 7.87 13.51
C ILE A 168 -11.54 6.54 14.24
N GLY A 169 -11.24 6.48 15.55
CA GLY A 169 -11.43 5.29 16.37
C GLY A 169 -12.90 4.82 16.38
N ASP A 170 -13.83 5.73 16.55
CA ASP A 170 -15.26 5.44 16.51
C ASP A 170 -15.71 4.88 15.15
N GLN A 171 -15.26 5.48 14.05
CA GLN A 171 -15.60 5.03 12.69
C GLN A 171 -15.01 3.66 12.37
N LEU A 172 -13.77 3.38 12.79
CA LEU A 172 -13.13 2.09 12.57
C LEU A 172 -13.67 0.99 13.49
N GLY A 173 -14.18 1.36 14.68
CA GLY A 173 -14.98 0.49 15.56
C GLY A 173 -14.32 -0.85 15.89
N GLY A 174 -13.02 -0.88 16.15
CA GLY A 174 -12.27 -2.11 16.48
C GLY A 174 -12.07 -3.09 15.32
N THR A 175 -12.42 -2.70 14.10
CA THR A 175 -12.26 -3.56 12.90
C THR A 175 -10.94 -3.35 12.17
N CYS A 176 -10.08 -2.49 12.70
CA CYS A 176 -8.75 -2.18 12.16
C CYS A 176 -7.70 -2.24 13.27
N VAL A 177 -6.45 -2.36 12.85
CA VAL A 177 -5.27 -2.28 13.73
C VAL A 177 -4.45 -1.07 13.30
N VAL A 178 -4.01 -0.26 14.24
CA VAL A 178 -3.07 0.83 13.99
C VAL A 178 -1.65 0.40 14.34
N LEU A 179 -0.69 0.81 13.52
CA LEU A 179 0.72 0.55 13.77
C LEU A 179 1.34 1.81 14.39
N ALA A 180 1.75 1.70 15.65
CA ALA A 180 2.36 2.76 16.41
C ALA A 180 3.88 2.70 16.30
N GLY A 181 4.44 3.37 15.28
CA GLY A 181 5.87 3.52 15.10
C GLY A 181 6.47 4.64 15.97
N TRP A 182 7.77 4.86 15.83
CA TRP A 182 8.53 5.82 16.64
C TRP A 182 7.98 7.27 16.62
N ARG A 183 7.27 7.65 15.56
CA ARG A 183 6.65 8.99 15.47
C ARG A 183 5.42 9.16 16.36
N TRP A 184 4.94 8.08 16.96
CA TRP A 184 3.77 8.02 17.82
C TRP A 184 4.12 7.70 19.28
N THR A 185 5.39 7.58 19.64
CA THR A 185 5.84 7.16 20.99
C THR A 185 5.24 7.99 22.10
N GLU A 186 5.15 9.32 21.93
CA GLU A 186 4.58 10.22 22.94
C GLU A 186 3.05 10.09 23.05
N GLU A 187 2.38 9.46 22.08
CA GLU A 187 0.93 9.37 22.01
C GLU A 187 0.42 7.91 22.01
N ILE A 188 1.28 6.93 22.31
CA ILE A 188 0.88 5.51 22.33
C ILE A 188 -0.26 5.26 23.31
N ASP A 189 -0.22 5.84 24.50
CA ASP A 189 -1.28 5.70 25.50
C ASP A 189 -2.59 6.29 24.98
N HIS A 190 -2.55 7.42 24.28
CA HIS A 190 -3.72 8.01 23.64
C HIS A 190 -4.26 7.13 22.49
N LEU A 191 -3.37 6.53 21.67
CA LEU A 191 -3.81 5.56 20.66
C LEU A 191 -4.50 4.34 21.31
N VAL A 192 -4.00 3.88 22.46
CA VAL A 192 -4.60 2.78 23.23
C VAL A 192 -5.99 3.18 23.77
N ASP A 193 -6.12 4.39 24.28
CA ASP A 193 -7.41 4.90 24.76
C ASP A 193 -8.45 5.01 23.65
N VAL A 194 -8.03 5.42 22.44
CA VAL A 194 -8.92 5.61 21.29
C VAL A 194 -9.26 4.30 20.58
N PHE A 195 -8.27 3.45 20.32
CA PHE A 195 -8.45 2.25 19.49
C PHE A 195 -8.62 0.95 20.30
N GLY A 196 -8.22 0.96 21.58
CA GLY A 196 -8.12 -0.20 22.45
C GLY A 196 -6.80 -0.95 22.27
N ALA A 197 -6.27 -1.51 23.35
CA ALA A 197 -4.97 -2.18 23.38
C ALA A 197 -4.85 -3.34 22.36
N ASP A 198 -5.95 -4.06 22.09
CA ASP A 198 -5.98 -5.15 21.11
C ASP A 198 -5.86 -4.68 19.65
N ASN A 199 -5.96 -3.38 19.42
CA ASN A 199 -5.95 -2.76 18.10
C ASN A 199 -4.76 -1.81 17.88
N VAL A 200 -3.85 -1.74 18.86
CA VAL A 200 -2.59 -0.98 18.75
C VAL A 200 -1.42 -1.95 18.75
N VAL A 201 -0.57 -1.85 17.74
CA VAL A 201 0.61 -2.70 17.57
C VAL A 201 1.83 -1.81 17.46
N LEU A 202 2.86 -2.08 18.25
CA LEU A 202 4.13 -1.37 18.14
C LEU A 202 4.82 -1.74 16.83
N GLU A 203 5.31 -0.73 16.12
CA GLU A 203 5.98 -0.91 14.83
C GLU A 203 7.47 -0.56 14.97
N TYR A 204 8.31 -1.58 14.97
CA TYR A 204 9.75 -1.44 14.96
C TYR A 204 10.26 -1.35 13.52
N GLU A 205 10.60 -0.14 13.11
CA GLU A 205 11.16 0.12 11.78
C GLU A 205 12.67 -0.24 11.76
N VAL A 206 13.09 -1.04 10.79
CA VAL A 206 14.49 -1.35 10.52
C VAL A 206 14.95 -0.60 9.28
N SER A 207 15.37 0.63 9.44
CA SER A 207 15.84 1.51 8.37
C SER A 207 17.34 1.41 8.11
N MET A 208 18.07 0.66 8.94
CA MET A 208 19.54 0.51 8.92
C MET A 208 20.27 1.84 9.13
N THR A 209 19.71 2.71 9.94
CA THR A 209 20.34 3.96 10.37
C THR A 209 20.77 3.87 11.81
N PRO A 210 21.76 4.67 12.25
CA PRO A 210 22.15 4.72 13.68
C PRO A 210 21.00 5.09 14.61
N GLU A 211 20.05 5.87 14.12
CA GLU A 211 18.87 6.34 14.87
C GLU A 211 17.87 5.22 15.18
N ASP A 212 17.96 4.07 14.51
CA ASP A 212 17.07 2.94 14.80
C ASP A 212 17.17 2.50 16.26
N ALA A 213 18.38 2.55 16.86
CA ALA A 213 18.57 2.17 18.25
C ALA A 213 17.80 3.07 19.22
N ASP A 214 17.85 4.38 19.03
CA ASP A 214 17.13 5.35 19.87
C ASP A 214 15.61 5.24 19.64
N ARG A 215 15.16 5.06 18.40
CA ARG A 215 13.75 4.87 18.06
C ARG A 215 13.17 3.59 18.67
N HIS A 216 13.93 2.51 18.66
CA HIS A 216 13.53 1.24 19.28
C HIS A 216 13.49 1.38 20.80
N ALA A 217 14.50 2.01 21.41
CA ALA A 217 14.52 2.23 22.85
C ALA A 217 13.29 3.04 23.35
N ALA A 218 12.84 4.02 22.57
CA ALA A 218 11.62 4.77 22.89
C ALA A 218 10.35 3.89 22.83
N LEU A 219 10.27 2.93 21.90
CA LEU A 219 9.17 1.97 21.83
C LEU A 219 9.22 0.90 22.91
N ASP A 220 10.42 0.56 23.39
CA ASP A 220 10.64 -0.48 24.40
C ASP A 220 9.98 -0.14 25.75
N GLU A 221 9.66 1.13 26.04
CA GLU A 221 8.87 1.54 27.22
C GLU A 221 7.47 0.92 27.24
N HIS A 222 6.94 0.59 26.06
CA HIS A 222 5.64 -0.07 25.86
C HIS A 222 5.77 -1.58 25.55
N ALA A 223 6.99 -2.10 25.42
CA ALA A 223 7.24 -3.50 25.13
C ALA A 223 6.64 -4.42 26.22
N GLY A 224 6.04 -5.51 25.79
CA GLY A 224 5.37 -6.46 26.68
C GLY A 224 3.97 -6.04 27.16
N LYS A 225 3.56 -4.78 26.94
CA LYS A 225 2.19 -4.31 27.17
C LYS A 225 1.34 -4.42 25.90
N LEU A 226 1.95 -4.21 24.75
CA LEU A 226 1.32 -4.23 23.43
C LEU A 226 2.00 -5.26 22.53
N PRO A 227 1.28 -5.85 21.56
CA PRO A 227 1.89 -6.66 20.52
C PRO A 227 2.82 -5.80 19.67
N ALA A 228 3.82 -6.43 19.04
CA ALA A 228 4.80 -5.73 18.23
C ALA A 228 5.05 -6.44 16.90
N ILE A 229 5.39 -5.68 15.88
CA ILE A 229 5.89 -6.14 14.60
C ILE A 229 7.22 -5.46 14.25
N VAL A 230 7.95 -6.09 13.36
CA VAL A 230 9.15 -5.51 12.73
C VAL A 230 8.86 -5.30 11.26
N THR A 231 9.24 -4.16 10.72
CA THR A 231 9.09 -3.83 9.29
C THR A 231 10.33 -3.14 8.75
N ALA A 232 10.60 -3.33 7.47
CA ALA A 232 11.60 -2.56 6.73
C ALA A 232 11.01 -1.30 6.08
N LEU A 233 9.70 -1.05 6.22
CA LEU A 233 8.97 0.02 5.50
C LEU A 233 9.33 0.07 4.02
N PRO A 234 9.24 -1.04 3.27
CA PRO A 234 9.75 -1.07 1.92
C PRO A 234 8.90 -0.19 0.99
N ALA A 235 9.56 0.80 0.39
CA ALA A 235 9.00 1.63 -0.68
C ALA A 235 9.28 1.04 -2.06
N ALA A 236 9.90 -0.14 -2.11
CA ALA A 236 10.29 -0.81 -3.34
C ALA A 236 10.38 -2.33 -3.16
N ALA A 237 10.08 -3.08 -4.21
CA ALA A 237 10.22 -4.53 -4.21
C ALA A 237 11.71 -4.96 -4.27
N THR A 238 12.53 -4.24 -5.00
CA THR A 238 13.93 -4.59 -5.26
C THR A 238 14.87 -3.43 -4.97
N ARG A 239 16.18 -3.75 -4.86
CA ARG A 239 17.23 -2.75 -4.67
C ARG A 239 17.29 -1.73 -5.81
N ASP A 240 17.04 -2.14 -7.04
CA ASP A 240 17.04 -1.23 -8.18
C ASP A 240 15.84 -0.27 -8.14
N HIS A 241 14.67 -0.77 -7.78
CA HIS A 241 13.49 0.08 -7.55
C HIS A 241 13.68 0.99 -6.32
N ALA A 242 14.45 0.59 -5.32
CA ALA A 242 14.77 1.44 -4.17
C ALA A 242 15.52 2.72 -4.57
N ARG A 243 16.39 2.65 -5.59
CA ARG A 243 17.03 3.85 -6.16
C ARG A 243 16.02 4.82 -6.77
N LEU A 244 15.01 4.29 -7.45
CA LEU A 244 13.90 5.08 -7.96
C LEU A 244 13.08 5.70 -6.82
N ALA A 245 12.82 4.94 -5.74
CA ALA A 245 12.14 5.46 -4.56
C ALA A 245 12.91 6.64 -3.93
N GLN A 246 14.24 6.56 -3.85
CA GLN A 246 15.07 7.67 -3.38
C GLN A 246 14.97 8.89 -4.28
N ALA A 247 15.01 8.70 -5.61
CA ALA A 247 14.86 9.80 -6.55
C ALA A 247 13.48 10.46 -6.42
N LYS A 248 12.41 9.67 -6.26
CA LYS A 248 11.05 10.17 -6.00
C LYS A 248 10.98 10.94 -4.68
N ARG A 249 11.62 10.46 -3.61
CA ARG A 249 11.67 11.14 -2.31
C ARG A 249 12.40 12.49 -2.38
N ALA A 250 13.54 12.56 -3.07
CA ALA A 250 14.25 13.81 -3.31
C ALA A 250 13.38 14.79 -4.13
N LEU A 251 12.69 14.28 -5.16
CA LEU A 251 11.75 15.08 -5.96
C LEU A 251 10.59 15.63 -5.12
N ALA A 252 10.02 14.82 -4.23
CA ALA A 252 8.95 15.27 -3.30
C ALA A 252 9.41 16.45 -2.43
N ARG A 253 10.68 16.47 -2.04
CA ARG A 253 11.31 17.55 -1.28
C ARG A 253 11.76 18.72 -2.16
N ARG A 254 11.68 18.59 -3.48
CA ARG A 254 12.22 19.54 -4.48
C ARG A 254 13.71 19.76 -4.32
N GLU A 255 14.44 18.71 -3.99
CA GLU A 255 15.88 18.68 -3.77
C GLU A 255 16.56 17.77 -4.78
N SER A 256 17.85 17.98 -5.03
CA SER A 256 18.68 17.02 -5.74
C SER A 256 19.01 15.83 -4.83
N LEU A 257 19.39 14.67 -5.39
CA LEU A 257 19.84 13.52 -4.59
C LEU A 257 21.00 13.86 -3.66
N ALA A 258 21.90 14.76 -4.06
CA ALA A 258 23.03 15.19 -3.26
C ALA A 258 22.59 16.03 -2.04
N GLN A 259 21.60 16.90 -2.22
CA GLN A 259 21.05 17.71 -1.13
C GLN A 259 20.23 16.85 -0.15
N ALA A 260 19.44 15.94 -0.67
CA ALA A 260 18.61 15.03 0.14
C ALA A 260 19.40 13.88 0.79
N HIS A 261 20.72 13.76 0.57
CA HIS A 261 21.50 12.58 0.96
C HIS A 261 21.37 12.19 2.43
N GLY A 262 21.30 13.16 3.33
CA GLY A 262 21.15 12.92 4.78
C GLY A 262 19.77 12.38 5.20
N ASP A 263 18.77 12.55 4.34
CA ASP A 263 17.36 12.15 4.60
C ASP A 263 16.93 10.92 3.80
N LEU A 264 17.85 10.38 2.98
CA LEU A 264 17.60 9.17 2.21
C LEU A 264 18.03 7.94 3.00
N HIS A 265 17.36 6.82 2.79
CA HIS A 265 17.77 5.56 3.42
C HIS A 265 19.17 5.16 2.99
N PRO A 266 20.02 4.68 3.92
CA PRO A 266 21.37 4.23 3.62
C PRO A 266 21.36 3.17 2.52
N MET A 267 22.22 3.33 1.52
CA MET A 267 22.39 2.34 0.43
C MET A 267 21.08 1.95 -0.28
N GLY A 268 20.02 2.75 -0.14
CA GLY A 268 18.68 2.40 -0.63
C GLY A 268 18.10 1.22 0.12
N ALA A 269 18.17 1.20 1.43
CA ALA A 269 17.81 0.06 2.27
C ALA A 269 16.30 -0.25 2.36
N ASN A 270 15.44 0.57 1.77
CA ASN A 270 13.98 0.46 1.85
C ASN A 270 13.37 -0.40 0.74
N TRP A 271 13.92 -1.59 0.51
CA TRP A 271 13.30 -2.60 -0.34
C TRP A 271 12.83 -3.81 0.46
N LEU A 272 11.94 -4.60 -0.14
CA LEU A 272 11.39 -5.79 0.47
C LEU A 272 12.48 -6.83 0.75
N ARG A 273 12.54 -7.32 2.00
CA ARG A 273 13.56 -8.25 2.51
C ARG A 273 12.92 -9.53 3.02
N SER A 274 13.78 -10.57 3.17
CA SER A 274 13.41 -11.82 3.86
C SER A 274 13.42 -11.64 5.38
N GLY A 275 12.99 -12.68 6.09
CA GLY A 275 13.11 -12.74 7.54
C GLY A 275 14.53 -13.07 8.06
N ASP A 276 15.45 -13.39 7.16
CA ASP A 276 16.86 -13.74 7.50
C ASP A 276 17.74 -12.49 7.50
#